data_449a14027a86e3bb45f2a7a31b38a4d8
#
_entry.id   449a14027a86e3bb45f2a7a31b38a4d8
#
_cell.length_a   1.000
_cell.length_b   1.000
_cell.length_c   1.000
_cell.angle_alpha   90.00
_cell.angle_beta   90.00
_cell.angle_gamma   90.00
#
_symmetry.space_group_name_H-M   'P 1'
#
loop_
_entity.id
_entity.type
_entity.pdbx_description
1 polymer ?
#
loop_
_entity_poly.entity_id
_entity_poly.type
_entity_poly.pdbx_seq_one_letter_code
_entity_poly.pdbx_strand_id
1 'polypeptide(L)'
;MIYKNSDFLKVIKMSTVTLKPDGLYIDDKRFDMLSGDIHYFRIYPGGLRRRLEYAKAFGLNTIQTYCPWNLHEPKKGEFNFSGMLDLKGFLELADEMGFKVLLRPSPYICSEWDFGGLPAWLQHEEMVVRSSDERYFTHARDYTKRICKEFVPYLATNGGPIIAVAVENEYGGYGYDKKYMNDLADVLRECGVDVPLYTTDGYFCDMFERGCIDGGWVGVNYRNESSIAINALRKFQPDKPAFVGEFWSGRAVHWCENFKRRDINEVAAGFKEGLEEGAYMNFYMFAGGTNFGFMNGANFGVTFNAPEGTPTRYIPMLTAYNCDPLLNEEGLPTPKYFACRKALYEFLGKDEPPMPEIDYKSQEVAPISLKKRVSLWDAADYGAAVKSKLPLNMDEMHQDYGYCLYKSVLTGDGKEKVLDLPELRDRADIYLDRKFVATVMRERDHQPIALNLEKGKEYVLELLVENMGRINFGEKIVEKKGLVTPPTLDGEVIENWECLSLPMTEISSLEYKDAADQTGPIFARGQFTAEPNSDTFLDMRDFGKGIAFVNGFNLGRYWSLGPQYTLYVPGELIKESNTVEVFEQYAIPADGKLKTSNCSIYNEE
;
A
#
# COMPACT_ATOMS: atom_id res chain seq x y z
N MET A 1 -15.25 49.65 -10.70
CA MET A 1 -15.48 48.24 -10.91
C MET A 1 -15.67 47.60 -9.55
N ILE A 2 -16.91 47.27 -9.22
CA ILE A 2 -17.28 46.70 -7.92
C ILE A 2 -17.33 45.18 -8.14
N TYR A 3 -16.38 44.46 -7.58
CA TYR A 3 -16.48 42.98 -7.48
C TYR A 3 -17.44 42.67 -6.35
N LYS A 4 -18.60 42.12 -6.70
CA LYS A 4 -19.50 41.48 -5.75
C LYS A 4 -18.98 40.09 -5.45
N ASN A 5 -18.35 39.89 -4.29
CA ASN A 5 -18.21 38.58 -3.67
C ASN A 5 -19.58 38.15 -3.18
N SER A 6 -20.14 37.11 -3.79
CA SER A 6 -21.28 36.39 -3.25
C SER A 6 -20.78 35.28 -2.31
N ASP A 7 -20.37 35.65 -1.11
CA ASP A 7 -20.16 34.70 -0.03
C ASP A 7 -21.53 34.13 0.38
N PHE A 8 -21.87 32.98 -0.18
CA PHE A 8 -22.86 32.12 0.43
C PHE A 8 -22.30 31.64 1.77
N LEU A 9 -22.73 32.24 2.86
CA LEU A 9 -22.55 31.69 4.20
C LEU A 9 -23.21 30.30 4.19
N LYS A 10 -22.42 29.23 4.01
CA LYS A 10 -22.88 27.86 4.20
C LYS A 10 -23.30 27.78 5.67
N VAL A 11 -24.60 27.68 5.93
CA VAL A 11 -25.07 27.45 7.30
C VAL A 11 -24.52 26.10 7.73
N ILE A 12 -23.55 26.12 8.63
CA ILE A 12 -22.96 24.89 9.20
C ILE A 12 -24.09 24.22 10.00
N LYS A 13 -24.61 23.13 9.48
CA LYS A 13 -25.61 22.32 10.15
C LYS A 13 -24.89 21.24 10.95
N MET A 14 -24.75 21.45 12.24
CA MET A 14 -24.30 20.42 13.19
C MET A 14 -25.34 19.30 13.23
N SER A 15 -24.89 18.05 13.13
CA SER A 15 -25.76 16.87 13.14
C SER A 15 -25.41 15.95 14.30
N THR A 16 -26.39 15.31 14.90
CA THR A 16 -26.17 14.25 15.89
C THR A 16 -26.07 12.90 15.18
N VAL A 17 -25.17 12.04 15.64
CA VAL A 17 -25.04 10.66 15.15
C VAL A 17 -25.24 9.69 16.29
N THR A 18 -26.23 8.81 16.19
CA THR A 18 -26.55 7.84 17.25
C THR A 18 -26.74 6.43 16.69
N LEU A 19 -26.36 5.44 17.49
CA LEU A 19 -26.59 4.03 17.21
C LEU A 19 -27.73 3.52 18.08
N LYS A 20 -28.68 2.84 17.48
CA LYS A 20 -29.77 2.12 18.16
C LYS A 20 -29.76 0.66 17.67
N PRO A 21 -30.39 -0.29 18.38
CA PRO A 21 -30.41 -1.69 17.94
C PRO A 21 -30.93 -1.88 16.50
N ASP A 22 -31.83 -1.03 16.07
CA ASP A 22 -32.49 -1.09 14.76
C ASP A 22 -31.80 -0.24 13.67
N GLY A 23 -30.76 0.55 14.01
CA GLY A 23 -30.05 1.32 12.98
C GLY A 23 -29.15 2.44 13.45
N LEU A 24 -28.45 3.03 12.48
CA LEU A 24 -27.72 4.29 12.57
C LEU A 24 -28.68 5.45 12.30
N TYR A 25 -28.60 6.49 13.12
CA TYR A 25 -29.46 7.68 13.01
C TYR A 25 -28.61 8.95 12.89
N ILE A 26 -28.99 9.82 11.95
CA ILE A 26 -28.45 11.17 11.79
C ILE A 26 -29.60 12.15 11.98
N ASP A 27 -29.52 13.07 12.95
CA ASP A 27 -30.61 14.00 13.35
C ASP A 27 -31.95 13.25 13.59
N ASP A 28 -31.90 12.15 14.36
CA ASP A 28 -33.02 11.26 14.64
C ASP A 28 -33.70 10.61 13.43
N LYS A 29 -33.11 10.73 12.24
CA LYS A 29 -33.54 10.02 11.04
C LYS A 29 -32.66 8.81 10.80
N ARG A 30 -33.30 7.66 10.57
CA ARG A 30 -32.58 6.44 10.21
C ARG A 30 -31.80 6.65 8.91
N PHE A 31 -30.55 6.26 8.92
CA PHE A 31 -29.65 6.34 7.79
C PHE A 31 -29.24 4.93 7.38
N ASP A 32 -29.77 4.46 6.25
CA ASP A 32 -29.46 3.15 5.70
C ASP A 32 -28.11 3.24 4.96
N MET A 33 -27.04 2.96 5.70
CA MET A 33 -25.65 3.11 5.25
C MET A 33 -25.25 1.99 4.28
N LEU A 34 -24.73 2.37 3.13
CA LEU A 34 -24.02 1.50 2.20
C LEU A 34 -22.70 2.16 1.82
N SER A 35 -21.61 1.48 2.08
CA SER A 35 -20.26 2.06 1.96
C SER A 35 -19.28 1.21 1.15
N GLY A 36 -18.16 1.81 0.80
CA GLY A 36 -17.03 1.14 0.18
C GLY A 36 -15.73 1.90 0.39
N ASP A 37 -14.64 1.15 0.42
CA ASP A 37 -13.30 1.69 0.62
C ASP A 37 -12.75 2.35 -0.64
N ILE A 38 -12.36 3.62 -0.48
CA ILE A 38 -11.61 4.40 -1.46
C ILE A 38 -10.45 5.07 -0.72
N HIS A 39 -9.22 4.64 -0.99
CA HIS A 39 -8.03 5.13 -0.32
C HIS A 39 -7.45 6.34 -1.07
N TYR A 40 -7.66 7.58 -0.57
CA TYR A 40 -7.16 8.80 -1.22
C TYR A 40 -5.66 8.78 -1.47
N PHE A 41 -4.87 8.17 -0.58
CA PHE A 41 -3.42 8.06 -0.66
C PHE A 41 -2.89 7.06 -1.72
N ARG A 42 -3.78 6.28 -2.35
CA ARG A 42 -3.48 5.39 -3.49
C ARG A 42 -3.91 5.95 -4.84
N ILE A 43 -4.42 7.17 -4.84
CA ILE A 43 -5.00 7.82 -6.03
C ILE A 43 -4.28 9.14 -6.24
N TYR A 44 -3.76 9.36 -7.47
CA TYR A 44 -3.14 10.63 -7.80
C TYR A 44 -4.19 11.76 -7.75
N PRO A 45 -3.84 12.98 -7.27
CA PRO A 45 -4.78 14.10 -7.19
C PRO A 45 -5.48 14.36 -8.52
N GLY A 46 -6.82 14.56 -8.47
CA GLY A 46 -7.67 14.68 -9.66
C GLY A 46 -8.45 13.41 -10.00
N GLY A 47 -7.87 12.22 -9.78
CA GLY A 47 -8.52 10.95 -10.04
C GLY A 47 -9.63 10.55 -9.04
N LEU A 48 -9.75 11.24 -7.90
CA LEU A 48 -10.72 10.92 -6.85
C LEU A 48 -12.17 11.16 -7.29
N ARG A 49 -12.46 12.27 -7.97
CA ARG A 49 -13.84 12.64 -8.39
C ARG A 49 -14.45 11.55 -9.26
N ARG A 50 -13.74 11.03 -10.26
CA ARG A 50 -14.19 9.93 -11.13
C ARG A 50 -14.65 8.71 -10.31
N ARG A 51 -13.88 8.32 -9.29
CA ARG A 51 -14.18 7.16 -8.43
C ARG A 51 -15.40 7.41 -7.57
N LEU A 52 -15.56 8.62 -7.03
CA LEU A 52 -16.73 9.01 -6.27
C LEU A 52 -17.99 9.12 -7.14
N GLU A 53 -17.90 9.55 -8.39
CA GLU A 53 -19.03 9.55 -9.34
C GLU A 53 -19.52 8.13 -9.61
N TYR A 54 -18.62 7.17 -9.83
CA TYR A 54 -19.02 5.76 -9.95
C TYR A 54 -19.53 5.17 -8.64
N ALA A 55 -18.98 5.55 -7.49
CA ALA A 55 -19.49 5.15 -6.19
C ALA A 55 -20.95 5.63 -5.98
N LYS A 56 -21.25 6.86 -6.37
CA LYS A 56 -22.61 7.41 -6.34
C LYS A 56 -23.55 6.70 -7.31
N ALA A 57 -23.11 6.44 -8.54
CA ALA A 57 -23.87 5.70 -9.55
C ALA A 57 -24.12 4.24 -9.14
N PHE A 58 -23.21 3.64 -8.38
CA PHE A 58 -23.42 2.32 -7.78
C PHE A 58 -24.56 2.35 -6.77
N GLY A 59 -24.73 3.43 -6.01
CA GLY A 59 -25.71 3.57 -4.94
C GLY A 59 -25.08 3.72 -3.55
N LEU A 60 -23.74 3.89 -3.46
CA LEU A 60 -23.11 4.20 -2.19
C LEU A 60 -23.55 5.58 -1.70
N ASN A 61 -23.72 5.70 -0.39
CA ASN A 61 -23.99 6.97 0.29
C ASN A 61 -22.91 7.32 1.32
N THR A 62 -21.95 6.42 1.51
CA THR A 62 -20.87 6.53 2.48
C THR A 62 -19.56 6.00 1.87
N ILE A 63 -18.44 6.65 2.17
CA ILE A 63 -17.12 6.21 1.77
C ILE A 63 -16.31 5.90 3.03
N GLN A 64 -15.61 4.76 3.04
CA GLN A 64 -14.62 4.46 4.06
C GLN A 64 -13.22 4.78 3.52
N THR A 65 -12.34 5.34 4.36
CA THR A 65 -10.94 5.57 4.02
C THR A 65 -10.06 5.51 5.27
N TYR A 66 -8.77 5.21 5.05
CA TYR A 66 -7.75 5.10 6.08
C TYR A 66 -6.79 6.29 6.02
N CYS A 67 -5.94 6.47 7.05
CA CYS A 67 -4.90 7.47 7.08
C CYS A 67 -3.55 6.80 7.38
N PRO A 68 -2.64 6.65 6.40
CA PRO A 68 -1.37 5.97 6.61
C PRO A 68 -0.38 6.86 7.38
N TRP A 69 -0.03 6.46 8.60
CA TRP A 69 0.89 7.22 9.45
C TRP A 69 2.26 7.44 8.77
N ASN A 70 2.81 6.39 8.15
CA ASN A 70 4.12 6.47 7.50
C ASN A 70 4.22 7.51 6.37
N LEU A 71 3.11 7.87 5.72
CA LEU A 71 3.09 8.95 4.73
C LEU A 71 2.81 10.32 5.36
N HIS A 72 1.95 10.36 6.38
CA HIS A 72 1.65 11.60 7.08
C HIS A 72 2.77 12.09 8.00
N GLU A 73 3.63 11.17 8.48
CA GLU A 73 4.82 11.47 9.27
C GLU A 73 6.01 10.62 8.77
N PRO A 74 6.52 10.90 7.56
CA PRO A 74 7.59 10.10 6.94
C PRO A 74 8.89 10.14 7.74
N LYS A 75 9.13 11.19 8.51
CA LYS A 75 10.18 11.30 9.52
C LYS A 75 9.59 11.82 10.80
N LYS A 76 10.11 11.36 11.92
CA LYS A 76 9.63 11.73 13.25
C LYS A 76 9.52 13.25 13.41
N GLY A 77 8.30 13.75 13.61
CA GLY A 77 7.96 15.17 13.76
C GLY A 77 7.77 15.94 12.45
N GLU A 78 8.04 15.36 11.28
CA GLU A 78 7.83 15.98 9.98
C GLU A 78 6.50 15.50 9.36
N PHE A 79 5.48 16.35 9.35
CA PHE A 79 4.14 15.99 8.88
C PHE A 79 3.84 16.50 7.47
N ASN A 80 3.16 15.68 6.67
CA ASN A 80 2.68 16.04 5.34
C ASN A 80 1.17 15.77 5.18
N PHE A 81 0.43 16.78 4.73
CA PHE A 81 -1.00 16.74 4.43
C PHE A 81 -1.30 17.44 3.11
N SER A 82 -0.43 17.28 2.12
CA SER A 82 -0.55 17.94 0.81
C SER A 82 -0.46 16.94 -0.35
N GLY A 83 -0.91 17.35 -1.53
CA GLY A 83 -0.91 16.51 -2.73
C GLY A 83 -1.79 15.27 -2.55
N MET A 84 -1.23 14.08 -2.73
CA MET A 84 -1.95 12.81 -2.51
C MET A 84 -2.41 12.62 -1.05
N LEU A 85 -1.84 13.37 -0.11
CA LEU A 85 -2.09 13.26 1.32
C LEU A 85 -3.05 14.34 1.84
N ASP A 86 -3.74 15.04 0.95
CA ASP A 86 -4.72 16.08 1.27
C ASP A 86 -6.03 15.45 1.79
N LEU A 87 -6.01 15.02 3.06
CA LEU A 87 -7.19 14.47 3.74
C LEU A 87 -8.35 15.47 3.77
N LYS A 88 -8.07 16.76 3.97
CA LYS A 88 -9.13 17.79 4.01
C LYS A 88 -9.82 17.91 2.66
N GLY A 89 -9.05 18.02 1.58
CA GLY A 89 -9.60 18.08 0.22
C GLY A 89 -10.42 16.83 -0.13
N PHE A 90 -10.01 15.64 0.34
CA PHE A 90 -10.81 14.43 0.20
C PHE A 90 -12.14 14.52 0.96
N LEU A 91 -12.14 14.97 2.22
CA LEU A 91 -13.35 15.12 3.04
C LEU A 91 -14.31 16.16 2.47
N GLU A 92 -13.79 17.29 1.99
CA GLU A 92 -14.56 18.36 1.34
C GLU A 92 -15.19 17.87 0.04
N LEU A 93 -14.45 17.11 -0.77
CA LEU A 93 -14.98 16.53 -2.01
C LEU A 93 -16.09 15.49 -1.71
N ALA A 94 -15.90 14.64 -0.70
CA ALA A 94 -16.91 13.68 -0.27
C ALA A 94 -18.20 14.39 0.19
N ASP A 95 -18.08 15.45 1.01
CA ASP A 95 -19.22 16.26 1.46
C ASP A 95 -19.92 17.00 0.31
N GLU A 96 -19.14 17.60 -0.61
CA GLU A 96 -19.66 18.26 -1.82
C GLU A 96 -20.54 17.31 -2.64
N MET A 97 -20.08 16.06 -2.78
CA MET A 97 -20.79 15.03 -3.53
C MET A 97 -21.90 14.34 -2.73
N GLY A 98 -22.11 14.73 -1.47
CA GLY A 98 -23.18 14.24 -0.61
C GLY A 98 -22.93 12.89 0.06
N PHE A 99 -21.67 12.47 0.14
CA PHE A 99 -21.28 11.27 0.88
C PHE A 99 -21.13 11.54 2.37
N LYS A 100 -21.40 10.52 3.19
CA LYS A 100 -20.89 10.41 4.54
C LYS A 100 -19.55 9.68 4.52
N VAL A 101 -18.80 9.80 5.63
CA VAL A 101 -17.47 9.19 5.72
C VAL A 101 -17.33 8.37 7.00
N LEU A 102 -16.83 7.13 6.84
CA LEU A 102 -16.25 6.33 7.91
C LEU A 102 -14.74 6.54 7.85
N LEU A 103 -14.17 7.18 8.87
CA LEU A 103 -12.74 7.48 8.88
C LEU A 103 -11.97 6.49 9.75
N ARG A 104 -10.84 5.97 9.24
CA ARG A 104 -9.93 5.07 9.96
C ARG A 104 -8.55 5.73 10.12
N PRO A 105 -8.40 6.66 11.10
CA PRO A 105 -7.19 7.45 11.28
C PRO A 105 -6.17 6.80 12.23
N SER A 106 -6.34 5.53 12.53
CA SER A 106 -5.54 4.80 13.51
C SER A 106 -4.08 4.69 13.12
N PRO A 107 -3.16 4.55 14.09
CA PRO A 107 -1.73 4.38 13.82
C PRO A 107 -1.41 3.23 12.87
N TYR A 108 -2.15 2.13 12.98
CA TYR A 108 -2.01 0.95 12.13
C TYR A 108 -3.26 0.77 11.25
N ILE A 109 -3.05 0.49 9.96
CA ILE A 109 -4.12 0.36 8.96
C ILE A 109 -4.12 -0.99 8.21
N CYS A 110 -3.14 -1.85 8.36
CA CYS A 110 -2.91 -3.06 7.56
C CYS A 110 -2.84 -2.75 6.05
N SER A 111 -3.95 -2.89 5.34
CA SER A 111 -4.21 -2.45 3.96
C SER A 111 -3.19 -2.94 2.94
N GLU A 112 -2.50 -4.05 3.18
CA GLU A 112 -1.39 -4.53 2.33
C GLU A 112 -0.35 -3.43 2.03
N TRP A 113 -0.25 -2.45 2.94
CA TRP A 113 0.59 -1.29 2.90
C TRP A 113 1.89 -1.52 3.68
N ASP A 114 2.99 -0.89 3.26
CA ASP A 114 4.28 -1.06 3.93
C ASP A 114 4.17 -0.87 5.44
N PHE A 115 4.63 -1.86 6.22
CA PHE A 115 4.56 -1.93 7.68
C PHE A 115 3.13 -1.73 8.25
N GLY A 116 2.08 -2.00 7.45
CA GLY A 116 0.70 -1.73 7.85
C GLY A 116 0.41 -0.27 8.15
N GLY A 117 1.12 0.65 7.52
CA GLY A 117 1.01 2.10 7.69
C GLY A 117 1.80 2.68 8.85
N LEU A 118 2.44 1.86 9.67
CA LEU A 118 3.37 2.36 10.70
C LEU A 118 4.62 2.94 10.02
N PRO A 119 5.19 4.04 10.51
CA PRO A 119 6.44 4.55 9.95
C PRO A 119 7.64 3.68 10.32
N ALA A 120 8.52 3.43 9.36
CA ALA A 120 9.67 2.55 9.53
C ALA A 120 10.64 3.05 10.61
N TRP A 121 10.71 4.37 10.82
CA TRP A 121 11.55 4.95 11.88
C TRP A 121 11.19 4.48 13.31
N LEU A 122 10.01 3.91 13.55
CA LEU A 122 9.69 3.23 14.82
C LEU A 122 10.62 2.04 15.09
N GLN A 123 11.20 1.42 14.05
CA GLN A 123 12.11 0.29 14.20
C GLN A 123 13.55 0.70 14.49
N HIS A 124 13.86 2.00 14.52
CA HIS A 124 15.18 2.48 14.94
C HIS A 124 15.39 2.35 16.46
N GLU A 125 14.31 2.17 17.20
CA GLU A 125 14.31 1.92 18.65
C GLU A 125 13.62 0.58 18.94
N GLU A 126 14.02 -0.09 20.03
CA GLU A 126 13.34 -1.31 20.47
C GLU A 126 12.03 -0.98 21.17
N MET A 127 10.91 -1.43 20.63
CA MET A 127 9.58 -1.27 21.20
C MET A 127 8.63 -2.38 20.74
N VAL A 128 7.56 -2.59 21.50
CA VAL A 128 6.47 -3.47 21.08
C VAL A 128 5.39 -2.62 20.42
N VAL A 129 5.31 -2.66 19.09
CA VAL A 129 4.30 -1.91 18.35
C VAL A 129 2.88 -2.46 18.60
N ARG A 130 1.86 -1.63 18.37
CA ARG A 130 0.44 -1.98 18.57
C ARG A 130 0.18 -2.53 19.99
N SER A 131 0.71 -1.85 20.99
CA SER A 131 0.59 -2.25 22.40
C SER A 131 0.64 -1.06 23.34
N SER A 132 0.38 -1.29 24.62
CA SER A 132 0.57 -0.31 25.70
C SER A 132 2.03 -0.16 26.16
N ASP A 133 3.02 -0.65 25.39
CA ASP A 133 4.44 -0.30 25.59
C ASP A 133 4.57 1.23 25.50
N GLU A 134 4.99 1.88 26.58
CA GLU A 134 5.03 3.34 26.70
C GLU A 134 5.88 4.00 25.60
N ARG A 135 6.93 3.31 25.11
CA ARG A 135 7.79 3.79 24.02
C ARG A 135 6.99 3.90 22.71
N TYR A 136 6.20 2.88 22.38
CA TYR A 136 5.33 2.89 21.21
C TYR A 136 4.12 3.80 21.42
N PHE A 137 3.42 3.64 22.56
CA PHE A 137 2.16 4.35 22.77
C PHE A 137 2.33 5.87 22.83
N THR A 138 3.48 6.35 23.30
CA THR A 138 3.79 7.79 23.25
C THR A 138 3.76 8.31 21.82
N HIS A 139 4.41 7.62 20.88
CA HIS A 139 4.41 8.00 19.46
C HIS A 139 3.03 7.88 18.83
N ALA A 140 2.33 6.78 19.08
CA ALA A 140 0.97 6.53 18.57
C ALA A 140 -0.02 7.61 19.07
N ARG A 141 0.06 8.01 20.33
CA ARG A 141 -0.73 9.09 20.92
C ARG A 141 -0.43 10.44 20.27
N ASP A 142 0.84 10.77 20.08
CA ASP A 142 1.24 12.04 19.49
C ASP A 142 0.80 12.15 18.03
N TYR A 143 0.95 11.07 17.26
CA TYR A 143 0.38 10.96 15.90
C TYR A 143 -1.15 11.14 15.92
N THR A 144 -1.86 10.40 16.78
CA THR A 144 -3.32 10.48 16.91
C THR A 144 -3.77 11.91 17.23
N LYS A 145 -3.10 12.59 18.17
CA LYS A 145 -3.37 14.01 18.47
C LYS A 145 -3.09 14.93 17.29
N ARG A 146 -2.09 14.59 16.48
CA ARG A 146 -1.76 15.39 15.29
C ARG A 146 -2.78 15.22 14.17
N ILE A 147 -3.15 13.97 13.83
CA ILE A 147 -4.10 13.70 12.75
C ILE A 147 -5.51 14.19 13.10
N CYS A 148 -5.90 14.15 14.37
CA CYS A 148 -7.17 14.70 14.85
C CYS A 148 -7.36 16.17 14.45
N LYS A 149 -6.31 16.98 14.43
CA LYS A 149 -6.39 18.39 14.02
C LYS A 149 -6.81 18.56 12.55
N GLU A 150 -6.58 17.54 11.73
CA GLU A 150 -6.95 17.56 10.32
C GLU A 150 -8.42 17.16 10.10
N PHE A 151 -8.97 16.21 10.86
CA PHE A 151 -10.29 15.66 10.58
C PHE A 151 -11.39 16.04 11.59
N VAL A 152 -11.09 16.39 12.84
CA VAL A 152 -12.11 16.75 13.84
C VAL A 152 -13.02 17.91 13.38
N PRO A 153 -12.53 18.95 12.67
CA PRO A 153 -13.41 19.97 12.11
C PRO A 153 -14.44 19.43 11.10
N TYR A 154 -14.23 18.22 10.57
CA TYR A 154 -15.11 17.58 9.57
C TYR A 154 -16.02 16.50 10.16
N LEU A 155 -16.12 16.38 11.48
CA LEU A 155 -17.12 15.52 12.12
C LEU A 155 -18.54 16.00 11.80
N ALA A 156 -19.49 15.09 11.72
CA ALA A 156 -20.91 15.43 11.48
C ALA A 156 -21.45 16.38 12.55
N THR A 157 -21.01 16.25 13.77
CA THR A 157 -21.29 17.15 14.90
C THR A 157 -20.73 18.55 14.70
N ASN A 158 -19.72 18.72 13.85
CA ASN A 158 -19.17 20.01 13.42
C ASN A 158 -19.65 20.42 12.01
N GLY A 159 -20.62 19.68 11.44
CA GLY A 159 -21.22 19.97 10.13
C GLY A 159 -20.52 19.35 8.94
N GLY A 160 -19.56 18.47 9.15
CA GLY A 160 -18.83 17.73 8.11
C GLY A 160 -19.44 16.36 7.77
N PRO A 161 -18.77 15.57 6.93
CA PRO A 161 -19.27 14.29 6.46
C PRO A 161 -18.97 13.10 7.39
N ILE A 162 -18.05 13.20 8.36
CA ILE A 162 -17.59 12.06 9.16
C ILE A 162 -18.65 11.66 10.19
N ILE A 163 -19.18 10.44 10.07
CA ILE A 163 -20.24 9.91 10.93
C ILE A 163 -19.78 8.85 11.92
N ALA A 164 -18.61 8.26 11.72
CA ALA A 164 -17.97 7.36 12.68
C ALA A 164 -16.46 7.32 12.46
N VAL A 165 -15.70 6.99 13.51
CA VAL A 165 -14.22 6.94 13.51
C VAL A 165 -13.77 5.59 14.05
N ALA A 166 -12.87 4.92 13.32
CA ALA A 166 -12.30 3.64 13.74
C ALA A 166 -11.21 3.81 14.81
N VAL A 167 -11.09 2.78 15.63
CA VAL A 167 -9.99 2.56 16.55
C VAL A 167 -9.27 1.30 16.13
N GLU A 168 -8.01 1.43 15.72
CA GLU A 168 -7.16 0.34 15.27
C GLU A 168 -7.69 -0.39 14.00
N ASN A 169 -7.08 -1.50 13.63
CA ASN A 169 -7.50 -2.35 12.52
C ASN A 169 -7.26 -3.82 12.84
N GLU A 170 -8.35 -4.64 12.85
CA GLU A 170 -8.29 -6.08 13.07
C GLU A 170 -7.40 -6.49 14.24
N TYR A 171 -7.50 -5.74 15.34
CA TYR A 171 -6.63 -5.93 16.49
C TYR A 171 -6.84 -7.28 17.17
N GLY A 172 -8.05 -7.83 17.13
CA GLY A 172 -8.37 -9.13 17.68
C GLY A 172 -7.62 -10.30 17.01
N GLY A 173 -7.25 -10.12 15.74
CA GLY A 173 -6.39 -11.06 15.02
C GLY A 173 -4.90 -10.92 15.32
N TYR A 174 -4.49 -9.82 15.99
CA TYR A 174 -3.09 -9.53 16.32
C TYR A 174 -2.77 -9.69 17.80
N GLY A 175 -3.61 -9.16 18.69
CA GLY A 175 -3.31 -9.07 20.12
C GLY A 175 -4.54 -9.10 21.02
N TYR A 176 -4.31 -8.78 22.30
CA TYR A 176 -5.37 -8.73 23.33
C TYR A 176 -5.10 -7.66 24.38
N ASP A 177 -4.29 -6.64 24.07
CA ASP A 177 -4.00 -5.52 24.97
C ASP A 177 -5.17 -4.54 25.02
N LYS A 178 -6.13 -4.82 25.90
CA LYS A 178 -7.32 -3.99 26.12
C LYS A 178 -6.98 -2.58 26.59
N LYS A 179 -5.88 -2.43 27.33
CA LYS A 179 -5.43 -1.12 27.76
C LYS A 179 -5.05 -0.27 26.56
N TYR A 180 -4.26 -0.82 25.63
CA TYR A 180 -3.88 -0.13 24.40
C TYR A 180 -5.10 0.33 23.60
N MET A 181 -6.07 -0.57 23.39
CA MET A 181 -7.26 -0.29 22.61
C MET A 181 -8.11 0.83 23.23
N ASN A 182 -8.35 0.78 24.55
CA ASN A 182 -9.13 1.78 25.24
C ASN A 182 -8.38 3.11 25.39
N ASP A 183 -7.09 3.08 25.70
CA ASP A 183 -6.26 4.30 25.77
C ASP A 183 -6.26 5.05 24.42
N LEU A 184 -6.21 4.32 23.28
CA LEU A 184 -6.28 4.92 21.95
C LEU A 184 -7.66 5.56 21.68
N ALA A 185 -8.74 4.90 22.10
CA ALA A 185 -10.09 5.46 22.06
C ALA A 185 -10.22 6.72 22.93
N ASP A 186 -9.62 6.72 24.11
CA ASP A 186 -9.62 7.87 25.02
C ASP A 186 -8.87 9.05 24.41
N VAL A 187 -7.73 8.84 23.75
CA VAL A 187 -7.02 9.90 23.02
C VAL A 187 -7.90 10.52 21.93
N LEU A 188 -8.65 9.73 21.17
CA LEU A 188 -9.60 10.26 20.18
C LEU A 188 -10.69 11.11 20.85
N ARG A 189 -11.25 10.64 21.99
CA ARG A 189 -12.25 11.40 22.77
C ARG A 189 -11.66 12.69 23.34
N GLU A 190 -10.45 12.67 23.87
CA GLU A 190 -9.74 13.86 24.33
C GLU A 190 -9.53 14.90 23.20
N CYS A 191 -9.34 14.45 21.97
CA CYS A 191 -9.24 15.31 20.80
C CYS A 191 -10.58 15.89 20.32
N GLY A 192 -11.70 15.52 20.93
CA GLY A 192 -13.04 16.01 20.57
C GLY A 192 -13.79 15.15 19.58
N VAL A 193 -13.41 13.89 19.37
CA VAL A 193 -14.19 12.95 18.54
C VAL A 193 -15.42 12.52 19.34
N ASP A 194 -16.59 13.01 18.98
CA ASP A 194 -17.87 12.80 19.67
C ASP A 194 -18.89 11.95 18.86
N VAL A 195 -18.54 11.57 17.61
CA VAL A 195 -19.28 10.58 16.83
C VAL A 195 -18.99 9.15 17.33
N PRO A 196 -19.75 8.12 16.93
CA PRO A 196 -19.48 6.73 17.29
C PRO A 196 -18.03 6.30 16.96
N LEU A 197 -17.38 5.65 17.93
CA LEU A 197 -16.13 4.93 17.68
C LEU A 197 -16.43 3.47 17.35
N TYR A 198 -15.71 2.90 16.40
CA TYR A 198 -15.90 1.51 15.99
C TYR A 198 -14.59 0.74 15.83
N THR A 199 -14.68 -0.58 15.92
CA THR A 199 -13.62 -1.53 15.60
C THR A 199 -14.14 -2.57 14.61
N THR A 200 -13.25 -3.22 13.85
CA THR A 200 -13.64 -4.30 12.93
C THR A 200 -12.66 -5.46 13.04
N ASP A 201 -13.19 -6.67 13.11
CA ASP A 201 -12.39 -7.89 13.22
C ASP A 201 -13.06 -9.07 12.48
N GLY A 202 -12.31 -10.14 12.26
CA GLY A 202 -12.87 -11.41 11.83
C GLY A 202 -13.83 -12.00 12.89
N TYR A 203 -14.67 -12.95 12.48
CA TYR A 203 -15.65 -13.60 13.36
C TYR A 203 -15.17 -14.92 13.96
N PHE A 204 -13.89 -15.24 13.81
CA PHE A 204 -13.30 -16.49 14.28
C PHE A 204 -12.80 -16.35 15.72
N CYS A 205 -12.92 -17.44 16.50
CA CYS A 205 -12.48 -17.48 17.89
C CYS A 205 -13.06 -16.30 18.70
N ASP A 206 -12.22 -15.64 19.47
CA ASP A 206 -12.53 -14.53 20.37
C ASP A 206 -12.06 -13.16 19.81
N MET A 207 -11.98 -13.02 18.47
CA MET A 207 -11.44 -11.80 17.85
C MET A 207 -12.23 -10.56 18.21
N PHE A 208 -13.56 -10.63 18.27
CA PHE A 208 -14.38 -9.49 18.70
C PHE A 208 -14.07 -9.05 20.13
N GLU A 209 -13.98 -10.02 21.07
CA GLU A 209 -13.64 -9.74 22.46
C GLU A 209 -12.25 -9.12 22.59
N ARG A 210 -11.29 -9.57 21.79
CA ARG A 210 -9.90 -9.12 21.84
C ARG A 210 -9.74 -7.74 21.20
N GLY A 211 -10.41 -7.50 20.05
CA GLY A 211 -10.26 -6.29 19.25
C GLY A 211 -11.21 -5.15 19.60
N CYS A 212 -12.31 -5.36 20.35
CA CYS A 212 -13.26 -4.31 20.68
C CYS A 212 -12.72 -3.33 21.73
N ILE A 213 -13.29 -2.13 21.72
CA ILE A 213 -13.16 -1.12 22.79
C ILE A 213 -14.43 -1.07 23.65
N ASP A 214 -14.32 -0.54 24.87
CA ASP A 214 -15.46 -0.39 25.76
C ASP A 214 -16.51 0.57 25.17
N GLY A 215 -17.75 0.08 25.05
CA GLY A 215 -18.85 0.86 24.47
C GLY A 215 -18.77 1.08 22.95
N GLY A 216 -17.74 0.59 22.27
CA GLY A 216 -17.52 0.75 20.84
C GLY A 216 -18.58 0.04 19.97
N TRP A 217 -18.72 0.44 18.74
CA TRP A 217 -19.50 -0.26 17.72
C TRP A 217 -18.57 -1.28 17.02
N VAL A 218 -18.93 -2.56 17.05
CA VAL A 218 -18.11 -3.61 16.43
C VAL A 218 -18.67 -3.94 15.05
N GLY A 219 -17.78 -4.02 14.07
CA GLY A 219 -18.05 -4.52 12.74
C GLY A 219 -17.37 -5.87 12.51
N VAL A 220 -17.87 -6.62 11.53
CA VAL A 220 -17.30 -7.91 11.12
C VAL A 220 -16.64 -7.79 9.75
N ASN A 221 -15.46 -8.42 9.61
CA ASN A 221 -14.74 -8.56 8.36
C ASN A 221 -14.83 -10.01 7.86
N TYR A 222 -15.17 -10.19 6.59
CA TYR A 222 -15.27 -11.53 6.00
C TYR A 222 -15.23 -11.54 4.48
N ARG A 223 -15.01 -12.73 3.93
CA ARG A 223 -14.97 -12.99 2.49
C ARG A 223 -16.22 -13.72 1.99
N ASN A 224 -16.64 -14.76 2.70
CA ASN A 224 -17.76 -15.65 2.38
C ASN A 224 -18.63 -15.84 3.62
N GLU A 225 -19.78 -16.52 3.45
CA GLU A 225 -20.63 -16.93 4.57
C GLU A 225 -21.24 -15.73 5.33
N SER A 226 -21.82 -14.80 4.57
CA SER A 226 -22.37 -13.53 5.10
C SER A 226 -23.30 -13.75 6.30
N SER A 227 -24.26 -14.66 6.19
CA SER A 227 -25.20 -14.95 7.29
C SER A 227 -24.49 -15.48 8.54
N ILE A 228 -23.46 -16.31 8.40
CA ILE A 228 -22.70 -16.85 9.55
C ILE A 228 -21.96 -15.73 10.26
N ALA A 229 -21.22 -14.90 9.51
CA ALA A 229 -20.44 -13.80 10.04
C ALA A 229 -21.33 -12.74 10.74
N ILE A 230 -22.42 -12.34 10.08
CA ILE A 230 -23.38 -11.36 10.62
C ILE A 230 -24.09 -11.89 11.87
N ASN A 231 -24.47 -13.17 11.88
CA ASN A 231 -25.10 -13.77 13.06
C ASN A 231 -24.14 -13.94 14.23
N ALA A 232 -22.84 -14.21 13.98
CA ALA A 232 -21.82 -14.19 15.02
C ALA A 232 -21.69 -12.79 15.65
N LEU A 233 -21.66 -11.74 14.83
CA LEU A 233 -21.64 -10.34 15.29
C LEU A 233 -22.89 -9.99 16.12
N ARG A 234 -24.10 -10.36 15.67
CA ARG A 234 -25.35 -10.09 16.41
C ARG A 234 -25.40 -10.78 17.78
N LYS A 235 -24.82 -11.97 17.89
CA LYS A 235 -24.69 -12.64 19.19
C LYS A 235 -23.75 -11.90 20.13
N PHE A 236 -22.67 -11.35 19.60
CA PHE A 236 -21.69 -10.61 20.36
C PHE A 236 -22.24 -9.23 20.78
N GLN A 237 -22.87 -8.51 19.85
CA GLN A 237 -23.36 -7.14 20.07
C GLN A 237 -24.83 -6.99 19.63
N PRO A 238 -25.81 -7.45 20.46
CA PRO A 238 -27.23 -7.42 20.11
C PRO A 238 -27.89 -6.04 20.25
N ASP A 239 -27.22 -5.10 20.91
CA ASP A 239 -27.70 -3.76 21.22
C ASP A 239 -27.37 -2.70 20.17
N LYS A 240 -26.65 -3.08 19.10
CA LYS A 240 -26.26 -2.20 18.00
C LYS A 240 -26.54 -2.82 16.64
N PRO A 241 -26.68 -2.01 15.58
CA PRO A 241 -26.96 -2.54 14.25
C PRO A 241 -25.77 -3.33 13.71
N ALA A 242 -26.04 -4.40 12.96
CA ALA A 242 -25.00 -5.19 12.32
C ALA A 242 -24.27 -4.36 11.24
N PHE A 243 -22.95 -4.37 11.30
CA PHE A 243 -22.08 -3.65 10.40
C PHE A 243 -20.99 -4.57 9.86
N VAL A 244 -20.84 -4.60 8.55
CA VAL A 244 -19.74 -5.28 7.87
C VAL A 244 -18.68 -4.22 7.58
N GLY A 245 -17.58 -4.26 8.33
CA GLY A 245 -16.48 -3.31 8.21
C GLY A 245 -15.67 -3.50 6.95
N GLU A 246 -15.49 -4.78 6.54
CA GLU A 246 -14.85 -5.13 5.29
C GLU A 246 -15.52 -6.39 4.69
N PHE A 247 -16.27 -6.21 3.60
CA PHE A 247 -16.68 -7.30 2.72
C PHE A 247 -15.62 -7.46 1.63
N TRP A 248 -14.82 -8.51 1.73
CA TRP A 248 -13.68 -8.73 0.83
C TRP A 248 -14.17 -9.20 -0.55
N SER A 249 -14.45 -8.25 -1.44
CA SER A 249 -14.92 -8.48 -2.81
C SER A 249 -13.85 -9.10 -3.71
N GLY A 250 -12.59 -9.00 -3.33
CA GLY A 250 -11.44 -9.56 -4.02
C GLY A 250 -10.50 -10.30 -3.07
N ARG A 251 -9.22 -10.24 -3.38
CA ARG A 251 -8.12 -10.79 -2.57
C ARG A 251 -6.83 -10.03 -2.83
N ALA A 252 -5.92 -10.06 -1.87
CA ALA A 252 -4.55 -9.61 -2.08
C ALA A 252 -3.85 -10.43 -3.18
N VAL A 253 -3.03 -9.76 -4.00
CA VAL A 253 -2.22 -10.38 -5.05
C VAL A 253 -0.76 -9.99 -4.84
N HIS A 254 0.13 -10.96 -5.00
CA HIS A 254 1.54 -10.82 -4.70
C HIS A 254 2.41 -11.05 -5.94
N TRP A 255 3.64 -10.54 -5.90
CA TRP A 255 4.65 -10.89 -6.90
C TRP A 255 4.89 -12.40 -6.95
N CYS A 256 5.09 -12.93 -8.16
CA CYS A 256 5.34 -14.34 -8.43
C CYS A 256 4.14 -15.27 -8.16
N GLU A 257 2.94 -14.73 -8.09
CA GLU A 257 1.67 -15.48 -8.11
C GLU A 257 0.98 -15.33 -9.47
N ASN A 258 0.03 -16.20 -9.75
CA ASN A 258 -0.91 -15.99 -10.84
C ASN A 258 -2.04 -15.07 -10.40
N PHE A 259 -2.44 -14.14 -11.24
CA PHE A 259 -3.57 -13.26 -10.97
C PHE A 259 -4.88 -14.04 -11.13
N LYS A 260 -5.57 -14.30 -10.02
CA LYS A 260 -6.88 -14.98 -10.02
C LYS A 260 -7.96 -14.06 -9.49
N ARG A 261 -9.02 -13.88 -10.26
CA ARG A 261 -10.22 -13.15 -9.85
C ARG A 261 -11.15 -14.05 -9.03
N ARG A 262 -11.92 -13.43 -8.13
CA ARG A 262 -13.04 -14.12 -7.50
C ARG A 262 -14.19 -14.27 -8.51
N ASP A 263 -14.95 -15.34 -8.35
CA ASP A 263 -16.18 -15.51 -9.14
C ASP A 263 -17.15 -14.35 -8.89
N ILE A 264 -17.57 -13.71 -9.96
CA ILE A 264 -18.39 -12.49 -9.93
C ILE A 264 -19.75 -12.78 -9.30
N ASN A 265 -20.35 -13.94 -9.61
CA ASN A 265 -21.68 -14.31 -9.11
C ASN A 265 -21.62 -14.65 -7.61
N GLU A 266 -20.55 -15.30 -7.14
CA GLU A 266 -20.34 -15.55 -5.71
C GLU A 266 -20.24 -14.24 -4.93
N VAL A 267 -19.50 -13.25 -5.45
CA VAL A 267 -19.37 -11.95 -4.79
C VAL A 267 -20.71 -11.21 -4.76
N ALA A 268 -21.42 -11.17 -5.89
CA ALA A 268 -22.73 -10.52 -5.95
C ALA A 268 -23.77 -11.20 -5.05
N ALA A 269 -23.76 -12.55 -4.99
CA ALA A 269 -24.66 -13.31 -4.11
C ALA A 269 -24.33 -13.07 -2.62
N GLY A 270 -23.06 -13.12 -2.21
CA GLY A 270 -22.65 -12.84 -0.84
C GLY A 270 -22.95 -11.41 -0.40
N PHE A 271 -22.80 -10.44 -1.30
CA PHE A 271 -23.21 -9.05 -1.04
C PHE A 271 -24.73 -8.95 -0.82
N LYS A 272 -25.53 -9.56 -1.71
CA LYS A 272 -26.99 -9.58 -1.59
C LYS A 272 -27.45 -10.25 -0.29
N GLU A 273 -26.84 -11.40 0.06
CA GLU A 273 -27.10 -12.09 1.33
C GLU A 273 -26.86 -11.16 2.54
N GLY A 274 -25.76 -10.40 2.54
CA GLY A 274 -25.49 -9.43 3.60
C GLY A 274 -26.56 -8.33 3.72
N LEU A 275 -27.08 -7.84 2.58
CA LEU A 275 -28.19 -6.89 2.55
C LEU A 275 -29.51 -7.51 3.06
N GLU A 276 -29.79 -8.75 2.66
CA GLU A 276 -30.98 -9.49 3.10
C GLU A 276 -30.96 -9.80 4.60
N GLU A 277 -29.77 -10.00 5.16
CA GLU A 277 -29.55 -10.04 6.61
C GLU A 277 -29.75 -8.67 7.29
N GLY A 278 -29.93 -7.58 6.56
CA GLY A 278 -30.11 -6.23 7.11
C GLY A 278 -28.87 -5.64 7.75
N ALA A 279 -27.68 -6.05 7.33
CA ALA A 279 -26.44 -5.46 7.76
C ALA A 279 -26.05 -4.24 6.92
N TYR A 280 -25.37 -3.28 7.52
CA TYR A 280 -24.68 -2.23 6.79
C TYR A 280 -23.43 -2.83 6.12
N MET A 281 -23.38 -2.75 4.79
CA MET A 281 -22.29 -3.37 4.00
C MET A 281 -21.25 -2.34 3.63
N ASN A 282 -19.98 -2.71 3.74
CA ASN A 282 -18.84 -1.94 3.24
C ASN A 282 -17.96 -2.82 2.34
N PHE A 283 -17.78 -2.44 1.08
CA PHE A 283 -16.89 -3.15 0.17
C PHE A 283 -15.42 -2.85 0.46
N TYR A 284 -14.62 -3.87 0.68
CA TYR A 284 -13.16 -3.78 0.73
C TYR A 284 -12.54 -4.62 -0.41
N MET A 285 -12.00 -4.04 -1.46
CA MET A 285 -12.00 -2.62 -1.86
C MET A 285 -13.14 -2.33 -2.83
N PHE A 286 -13.76 -1.16 -2.70
CA PHE A 286 -14.63 -0.64 -3.75
C PHE A 286 -13.81 -0.13 -4.94
N ALA A 287 -12.81 0.70 -4.69
CA ALA A 287 -11.84 1.14 -5.67
C ALA A 287 -10.45 0.62 -5.30
N GLY A 288 -9.73 0.11 -6.29
CA GLY A 288 -8.32 -0.24 -6.15
C GLY A 288 -7.44 0.99 -5.96
N GLY A 289 -6.36 1.08 -6.70
CA GLY A 289 -5.39 2.17 -6.66
C GLY A 289 -3.99 1.62 -6.78
N THR A 290 -3.00 2.46 -6.47
CA THR A 290 -1.60 2.13 -6.68
C THR A 290 -0.80 2.33 -5.39
N ASN A 291 0.03 1.36 -5.04
CA ASN A 291 1.05 1.47 -4.01
C ASN A 291 2.26 2.21 -4.60
N PHE A 292 2.10 3.50 -4.90
CA PHE A 292 3.17 4.29 -5.50
C PHE A 292 4.45 4.27 -4.67
N GLY A 293 5.58 4.43 -5.35
CA GLY A 293 6.88 4.42 -4.70
C GLY A 293 7.22 3.04 -4.12
N PHE A 294 7.49 3.00 -2.83
CA PHE A 294 7.86 1.78 -2.09
C PHE A 294 6.77 1.33 -1.11
N MET A 295 5.53 1.77 -1.32
CA MET A 295 4.48 1.62 -0.32
C MET A 295 3.75 0.27 -0.36
N ASN A 296 4.04 -0.62 -1.30
CA ASN A 296 3.55 -1.99 -1.21
C ASN A 296 4.13 -2.67 0.03
N GLY A 297 3.28 -3.27 0.85
CA GLY A 297 3.67 -4.11 1.97
C GLY A 297 4.04 -5.53 1.54
N ALA A 298 4.05 -6.43 2.50
CA ALA A 298 4.23 -7.86 2.28
C ALA A 298 3.41 -8.66 3.30
N ASN A 299 3.04 -9.88 2.93
CA ASN A 299 2.51 -10.85 3.88
C ASN A 299 3.59 -11.86 4.28
N PHE A 300 3.42 -12.48 5.43
CA PHE A 300 4.15 -13.68 5.81
C PHE A 300 3.15 -14.82 5.95
N GLY A 301 3.15 -15.75 5.01
CA GLY A 301 2.12 -16.77 4.95
C GLY A 301 2.32 -17.75 3.80
N VAL A 302 1.23 -18.36 3.39
CA VAL A 302 1.14 -19.17 2.17
C VAL A 302 0.30 -18.43 1.14
N THR A 303 0.61 -18.62 -0.13
CA THR A 303 -0.21 -18.08 -1.22
C THR A 303 -1.59 -18.78 -1.21
N PHE A 304 -2.63 -18.07 -1.66
CA PHE A 304 -4.01 -18.61 -1.67
C PHE A 304 -4.18 -19.94 -2.43
N ASN A 305 -3.29 -20.23 -3.37
CA ASN A 305 -3.33 -21.45 -4.19
C ASN A 305 -2.18 -22.41 -3.85
N ALA A 306 -1.50 -22.20 -2.72
CA ALA A 306 -0.43 -23.10 -2.31
C ALA A 306 -1.00 -24.49 -1.96
N PRO A 307 -0.32 -25.58 -2.36
CA PRO A 307 -0.66 -26.91 -1.90
C PRO A 307 -0.65 -27.00 -0.38
N GLU A 308 -1.47 -27.89 0.17
CA GLU A 308 -1.44 -28.18 1.61
C GLU A 308 -0.03 -28.58 2.05
N GLY A 309 0.44 -28.04 3.18
CA GLY A 309 1.79 -28.25 3.69
C GLY A 309 2.86 -27.35 3.06
N THR A 310 2.50 -26.42 2.19
CA THR A 310 3.46 -25.41 1.71
C THR A 310 3.97 -24.59 2.88
N PRO A 311 5.31 -24.42 3.06
CA PRO A 311 5.85 -23.61 4.12
C PRO A 311 5.39 -22.15 4.03
N THR A 312 5.15 -21.53 5.17
CA THR A 312 4.94 -20.08 5.25
C THR A 312 6.19 -19.34 4.81
N ARG A 313 6.03 -18.28 4.03
CA ARG A 313 7.13 -17.50 3.53
C ARG A 313 6.75 -16.02 3.40
N TYR A 314 7.75 -15.19 3.18
CA TYR A 314 7.58 -13.79 2.81
C TYR A 314 7.07 -13.68 1.37
N ILE A 315 5.98 -12.91 1.18
CA ILE A 315 5.33 -12.69 -0.12
C ILE A 315 5.01 -11.20 -0.29
N PRO A 316 5.80 -10.45 -1.14
CA PRO A 316 5.61 -9.03 -1.34
C PRO A 316 4.41 -8.73 -2.23
N MET A 317 3.69 -7.64 -1.89
CA MET A 317 2.54 -7.16 -2.64
C MET A 317 2.94 -6.53 -3.97
N LEU A 318 2.00 -6.51 -4.92
CA LEU A 318 2.15 -5.79 -6.18
C LEU A 318 2.19 -4.26 -5.98
N THR A 319 2.70 -3.56 -6.99
CA THR A 319 2.57 -2.10 -7.08
C THR A 319 1.12 -1.69 -7.30
N ALA A 320 0.40 -2.32 -8.24
CA ALA A 320 -1.04 -2.12 -8.34
C ALA A 320 -1.75 -2.71 -7.11
N TYR A 321 -2.55 -1.90 -6.41
CA TYR A 321 -3.44 -2.42 -5.38
C TYR A 321 -4.71 -2.97 -6.04
N ASN A 322 -4.51 -3.93 -6.92
CA ASN A 322 -5.57 -4.62 -7.62
C ASN A 322 -5.97 -5.87 -6.84
N CYS A 323 -6.72 -5.66 -5.75
CA CYS A 323 -7.34 -6.74 -4.98
C CYS A 323 -8.64 -7.23 -5.65
N ASP A 324 -8.71 -7.20 -6.98
CA ASP A 324 -9.90 -7.54 -7.77
C ASP A 324 -11.15 -6.72 -7.32
N PRO A 325 -11.03 -5.36 -7.27
CA PRO A 325 -12.05 -4.47 -6.75
C PRO A 325 -13.20 -4.24 -7.73
N LEU A 326 -14.21 -3.46 -7.30
CA LEU A 326 -15.32 -3.05 -8.16
C LEU A 326 -14.90 -1.97 -9.16
N LEU A 327 -14.01 -1.05 -8.78
CA LEU A 327 -13.35 -0.12 -9.70
C LEU A 327 -11.87 -0.49 -9.78
N ASN A 328 -11.35 -0.63 -10.99
CA ASN A 328 -9.96 -0.98 -11.23
C ASN A 328 -8.96 0.15 -10.83
N GLU A 329 -7.68 -0.03 -11.14
CA GLU A 329 -6.61 0.91 -10.79
C GLU A 329 -6.85 2.30 -11.39
N GLU A 330 -7.36 2.38 -12.62
CA GLU A 330 -7.74 3.62 -13.31
C GLU A 330 -9.03 4.24 -12.75
N GLY A 331 -9.77 3.51 -11.92
CA GLY A 331 -11.06 3.93 -11.37
C GLY A 331 -12.23 3.69 -12.31
N LEU A 332 -12.13 2.72 -13.22
CA LEU A 332 -13.20 2.32 -14.13
C LEU A 332 -13.97 1.10 -13.59
N PRO A 333 -15.29 1.01 -13.86
CA PRO A 333 -16.11 -0.12 -13.44
C PRO A 333 -15.66 -1.45 -14.05
N THR A 334 -15.52 -2.46 -13.21
CA THR A 334 -15.25 -3.85 -13.62
C THR A 334 -16.56 -4.62 -13.85
N PRO A 335 -16.53 -5.81 -14.45
CA PRO A 335 -17.72 -6.67 -14.53
C PRO A 335 -18.36 -6.94 -13.16
N LYS A 336 -17.56 -7.01 -12.09
CA LYS A 336 -18.01 -7.21 -10.72
C LYS A 336 -18.82 -6.01 -10.20
N TYR A 337 -18.44 -4.79 -10.56
CA TYR A 337 -19.21 -3.59 -10.25
C TYR A 337 -20.66 -3.72 -10.76
N PHE A 338 -20.82 -4.10 -12.02
CA PHE A 338 -22.16 -4.23 -12.62
C PHE A 338 -22.96 -5.36 -11.99
N ALA A 339 -22.35 -6.50 -11.69
CA ALA A 339 -23.03 -7.62 -11.04
C ALA A 339 -23.51 -7.27 -9.62
N CYS A 340 -22.66 -6.65 -8.80
CA CYS A 340 -23.03 -6.23 -7.45
C CYS A 340 -24.06 -5.07 -7.47
N ARG A 341 -23.94 -4.13 -8.43
CA ARG A 341 -24.90 -3.06 -8.62
C ARG A 341 -26.28 -3.63 -8.98
N LYS A 342 -26.36 -4.55 -9.91
CA LYS A 342 -27.59 -5.26 -10.26
C LYS A 342 -28.21 -5.93 -9.02
N ALA A 343 -27.40 -6.65 -8.24
CA ALA A 343 -27.86 -7.31 -7.01
C ALA A 343 -28.43 -6.29 -5.99
N LEU A 344 -27.83 -5.11 -5.85
CA LEU A 344 -28.32 -4.03 -5.01
C LEU A 344 -29.71 -3.54 -5.46
N TYR A 345 -29.88 -3.23 -6.75
CA TYR A 345 -31.13 -2.66 -7.25
C TYR A 345 -32.26 -3.70 -7.30
N GLU A 346 -31.95 -4.97 -7.54
CA GLU A 346 -32.90 -6.07 -7.33
C GLU A 346 -33.37 -6.18 -5.87
N PHE A 347 -32.45 -6.09 -4.90
CA PHE A 347 -32.78 -6.07 -3.48
C PHE A 347 -33.65 -4.87 -3.10
N LEU A 348 -33.35 -3.68 -3.63
CA LEU A 348 -34.12 -2.46 -3.38
C LEU A 348 -35.49 -2.43 -4.09
N GLY A 349 -35.73 -3.32 -5.06
CA GLY A 349 -36.93 -3.31 -5.91
C GLY A 349 -37.06 -2.04 -6.76
N LYS A 350 -35.92 -1.53 -7.26
CA LYS A 350 -35.82 -0.28 -8.03
C LYS A 350 -35.06 -0.50 -9.34
N ASP A 351 -35.32 0.36 -10.30
CA ASP A 351 -34.50 0.41 -11.53
C ASP A 351 -33.12 1.00 -11.22
N GLU A 352 -32.10 0.49 -11.92
CA GLU A 352 -30.75 1.03 -11.85
C GLU A 352 -30.70 2.44 -12.44
N PRO A 353 -30.14 3.46 -11.75
CA PRO A 353 -29.95 4.78 -12.34
C PRO A 353 -28.97 4.72 -13.52
N PRO A 354 -29.00 5.70 -14.44
CA PRO A 354 -28.05 5.73 -15.54
C PRO A 354 -26.61 5.87 -15.01
N MET A 355 -25.65 5.32 -15.77
CA MET A 355 -24.24 5.52 -15.49
C MET A 355 -23.85 6.96 -15.82
N PRO A 356 -22.89 7.55 -15.08
CA PRO A 356 -22.37 8.88 -15.38
C PRO A 356 -21.62 8.88 -16.72
N GLU A 357 -21.76 9.98 -17.46
CA GLU A 357 -20.91 10.26 -18.62
C GLU A 357 -19.59 10.86 -18.14
N ILE A 358 -18.53 10.07 -18.13
CA ILE A 358 -17.19 10.48 -17.72
C ILE A 358 -16.29 10.52 -18.94
N ASP A 359 -15.69 11.68 -19.21
CA ASP A 359 -14.67 11.83 -20.27
C ASP A 359 -13.35 11.19 -19.80
N TYR A 360 -13.29 9.85 -19.89
CA TYR A 360 -12.08 9.09 -19.60
C TYR A 360 -11.27 8.91 -20.88
N LYS A 361 -9.97 9.19 -20.80
CA LYS A 361 -9.03 9.00 -21.89
C LYS A 361 -7.85 8.17 -21.44
N SER A 362 -7.43 7.26 -22.30
CA SER A 362 -6.17 6.54 -22.20
C SER A 362 -5.46 6.52 -23.55
N GLN A 363 -4.13 6.44 -23.53
CA GLN A 363 -3.31 6.53 -24.73
C GLN A 363 -2.12 5.57 -24.69
N GLU A 364 -1.69 5.16 -25.87
CA GLU A 364 -0.36 4.65 -26.13
C GLU A 364 0.47 5.75 -26.78
N VAL A 365 1.72 5.91 -26.34
CA VAL A 365 2.65 6.82 -26.98
C VAL A 365 3.67 6.05 -27.83
N ALA A 366 4.35 6.75 -28.73
CA ALA A 366 5.44 6.13 -29.51
C ALA A 366 6.52 5.58 -28.57
N PRO A 367 7.16 4.43 -28.92
CA PRO A 367 8.17 3.82 -28.06
C PRO A 367 9.26 4.81 -27.64
N ILE A 368 9.47 4.95 -26.34
CA ILE A 368 10.30 5.95 -25.71
C ILE A 368 11.75 5.52 -25.73
N SER A 369 12.62 6.31 -26.30
CA SER A 369 14.05 6.01 -26.39
C SER A 369 14.79 6.30 -25.10
N LEU A 370 15.39 5.28 -24.47
CA LEU A 370 16.16 5.35 -23.23
C LEU A 370 17.68 5.48 -23.52
N LYS A 371 18.09 6.55 -24.22
CA LYS A 371 19.48 6.78 -24.63
C LYS A 371 20.37 7.37 -23.55
N LYS A 372 19.80 8.13 -22.66
CA LYS A 372 20.52 8.77 -21.55
C LYS A 372 20.64 7.78 -20.40
N ARG A 373 21.88 7.39 -20.04
CA ARG A 373 22.15 6.31 -19.06
C ARG A 373 23.29 6.67 -18.12
N VAL A 374 23.29 6.02 -16.96
CA VAL A 374 24.40 6.00 -16.01
C VAL A 374 24.37 4.67 -15.25
N SER A 375 25.50 3.98 -15.13
CA SER A 375 25.56 2.75 -14.34
C SER A 375 25.41 3.08 -12.85
N LEU A 376 24.86 2.14 -12.06
CA LEU A 376 24.85 2.27 -10.60
C LEU A 376 26.27 2.48 -10.04
N TRP A 377 27.26 1.81 -10.63
CA TRP A 377 28.65 1.87 -10.21
C TRP A 377 29.27 3.27 -10.37
N ASP A 378 28.78 4.06 -11.32
CA ASP A 378 29.23 5.43 -11.58
C ASP A 378 28.35 6.47 -10.86
N ALA A 379 27.08 6.12 -10.61
CA ALA A 379 26.12 6.97 -9.92
C ALA A 379 26.27 6.94 -8.38
N ALA A 380 26.74 5.80 -7.83
CA ALA A 380 26.86 5.59 -6.40
C ALA A 380 28.00 6.43 -5.82
N ASP A 381 27.69 7.24 -4.81
CA ASP A 381 28.71 8.00 -4.06
C ASP A 381 29.29 7.13 -2.95
N TYR A 382 30.31 6.35 -3.28
CA TYR A 382 31.00 5.51 -2.30
C TYR A 382 31.68 6.32 -1.18
N GLY A 383 31.88 7.62 -1.37
CA GLY A 383 32.39 8.51 -0.33
C GLY A 383 31.40 8.72 0.82
N ALA A 384 30.11 8.52 0.56
CA ALA A 384 29.05 8.57 1.56
C ALA A 384 28.82 7.24 2.29
N ALA A 385 29.53 6.16 1.90
CA ALA A 385 29.38 4.85 2.53
C ALA A 385 29.86 4.86 4.00
N VAL A 386 29.06 4.22 4.86
CA VAL A 386 29.44 4.00 6.27
C VAL A 386 30.35 2.78 6.34
N LYS A 387 31.56 2.96 6.91
CA LYS A 387 32.50 1.86 7.14
C LYS A 387 32.25 1.21 8.49
N SER A 388 32.08 -0.11 8.49
CA SER A 388 31.82 -0.88 9.70
C SER A 388 32.54 -2.23 9.66
N LYS A 389 32.86 -2.77 10.84
CA LYS A 389 33.41 -4.12 10.94
C LYS A 389 32.44 -5.17 10.43
N LEU A 390 31.17 -5.10 10.82
CA LEU A 390 30.07 -5.93 10.36
C LEU A 390 29.14 -5.09 9.49
N PRO A 391 28.36 -5.69 8.56
CA PRO A 391 27.41 -4.93 7.78
C PRO A 391 26.33 -4.33 8.68
N LEU A 392 25.95 -3.08 8.42
CA LEU A 392 24.84 -2.42 9.07
C LEU A 392 23.55 -2.77 8.30
N ASN A 393 22.49 -3.16 9.00
CA ASN A 393 21.20 -3.31 8.35
C ASN A 393 20.58 -1.93 7.99
N MET A 394 19.53 -1.90 7.19
CA MET A 394 18.93 -0.63 6.74
C MET A 394 18.39 0.22 7.89
N ASP A 395 17.84 -0.41 8.93
CA ASP A 395 17.29 0.30 10.08
C ASP A 395 18.39 0.97 10.91
N GLU A 396 19.56 0.34 11.05
CA GLU A 396 20.75 0.93 11.68
C GLU A 396 21.33 2.10 10.87
N MET A 397 21.12 2.10 9.55
CA MET A 397 21.49 3.20 8.66
C MET A 397 20.41 4.29 8.56
N HIS A 398 19.29 4.18 9.32
CA HIS A 398 18.12 5.05 9.24
C HIS A 398 17.57 5.16 7.80
N GLN A 399 17.58 4.05 7.06
CA GLN A 399 17.04 3.95 5.73
C GLN A 399 15.73 3.14 5.74
N ASP A 400 14.63 3.77 5.40
CA ASP A 400 13.29 3.18 5.50
C ASP A 400 12.96 2.33 4.27
N TYR A 401 13.36 2.75 3.06
CA TYR A 401 12.95 2.17 1.78
C TYR A 401 14.12 2.02 0.81
N GLY A 402 13.89 1.32 -0.31
CA GLY A 402 14.78 1.25 -1.45
C GLY A 402 15.82 0.15 -1.35
N TYR A 403 17.05 0.50 -1.69
CA TYR A 403 18.17 -0.44 -1.82
C TYR A 403 19.32 -0.04 -0.91
N CYS A 404 20.17 -1.03 -0.57
CA CYS A 404 21.46 -0.79 0.05
C CYS A 404 22.55 -1.52 -0.74
N LEU A 405 23.65 -0.85 -1.01
CA LEU A 405 24.83 -1.45 -1.64
C LEU A 405 25.89 -1.70 -0.58
N TYR A 406 26.16 -2.98 -0.33
CA TYR A 406 27.20 -3.45 0.59
C TYR A 406 28.43 -3.89 -0.18
N LYS A 407 29.61 -3.54 0.32
CA LYS A 407 30.87 -3.86 -0.32
C LYS A 407 31.87 -4.36 0.71
N SER A 408 32.55 -5.45 0.39
CA SER A 408 33.69 -5.99 1.15
C SER A 408 34.73 -6.59 0.21
N VAL A 409 35.93 -6.93 0.71
CA VAL A 409 37.03 -7.53 -0.07
C VAL A 409 37.24 -8.96 0.37
N LEU A 410 37.24 -9.88 -0.59
CA LEU A 410 37.53 -11.29 -0.38
C LEU A 410 38.91 -11.64 -0.97
N THR A 411 39.70 -12.45 -0.25
CA THR A 411 40.96 -12.96 -0.76
C THR A 411 40.86 -14.46 -1.09
N GLY A 412 41.14 -14.83 -2.33
CA GLY A 412 41.09 -16.22 -2.77
C GLY A 412 42.26 -17.08 -2.21
N ASP A 413 41.96 -18.31 -1.89
CA ASP A 413 42.95 -19.33 -1.51
C ASP A 413 43.17 -20.41 -2.59
N GLY A 414 42.48 -20.27 -3.73
CA GLY A 414 42.51 -21.19 -4.87
C GLY A 414 41.57 -22.38 -4.75
N LYS A 415 40.64 -22.34 -3.78
CA LYS A 415 39.57 -23.32 -3.61
C LYS A 415 38.23 -22.68 -3.90
N GLU A 416 37.26 -23.51 -4.23
CA GLU A 416 35.84 -23.08 -4.22
C GLU A 416 35.45 -22.70 -2.80
N LYS A 417 34.77 -21.56 -2.66
CA LYS A 417 34.26 -21.01 -1.41
C LYS A 417 32.74 -20.94 -1.45
N VAL A 418 32.10 -21.06 -0.30
CA VAL A 418 30.65 -20.98 -0.18
C VAL A 418 30.26 -19.68 0.53
N LEU A 419 29.66 -18.76 -0.23
CA LEU A 419 29.06 -17.54 0.31
C LEU A 419 27.64 -17.85 0.80
N ASP A 420 27.32 -17.48 2.03
CA ASP A 420 26.00 -17.57 2.62
C ASP A 420 25.53 -16.22 3.17
N LEU A 421 24.21 -15.93 3.02
CA LEU A 421 23.52 -14.73 3.48
C LEU A 421 22.39 -15.14 4.43
N PRO A 422 22.67 -15.54 5.69
CA PRO A 422 21.73 -16.27 6.56
C PRO A 422 20.40 -15.57 6.80
N GLU A 423 20.42 -14.27 7.06
CA GLU A 423 19.22 -13.45 7.29
C GLU A 423 19.21 -12.24 6.34
N LEU A 424 19.10 -12.56 5.06
CA LEU A 424 18.84 -11.56 4.04
C LEU A 424 17.37 -11.08 4.13
N ARG A 425 17.16 -9.76 4.09
CA ARG A 425 15.87 -9.10 4.05
C ARG A 425 15.86 -7.97 3.01
N ASP A 426 15.37 -8.18 1.75
CA ASP A 426 14.61 -9.38 1.33
C ASP A 426 15.27 -10.09 0.15
N ARG A 427 15.96 -9.35 -0.77
CA ARG A 427 16.54 -9.86 -2.00
C ARG A 427 17.91 -9.21 -2.25
N ALA A 428 18.90 -9.99 -2.66
CA ALA A 428 20.23 -9.51 -3.02
C ALA A 428 20.63 -9.95 -4.42
N ASP A 429 21.14 -9.03 -5.22
CA ASP A 429 21.96 -9.33 -6.38
C ASP A 429 23.43 -9.28 -5.97
N ILE A 430 24.16 -10.35 -6.26
CA ILE A 430 25.55 -10.59 -5.84
C ILE A 430 26.47 -10.33 -7.03
N TYR A 431 27.51 -9.53 -6.80
CA TYR A 431 28.52 -9.22 -7.81
C TYR A 431 29.92 -9.49 -7.25
N LEU A 432 30.83 -9.89 -8.13
CA LEU A 432 32.29 -9.92 -7.88
C LEU A 432 32.98 -9.04 -8.93
N ASP A 433 33.72 -8.04 -8.49
CA ASP A 433 34.33 -7.03 -9.36
C ASP A 433 33.31 -6.46 -10.36
N ARG A 434 32.13 -6.10 -9.87
CA ARG A 434 30.94 -5.58 -10.64
C ARG A 434 30.37 -6.56 -11.68
N LYS A 435 30.75 -7.84 -11.63
CA LYS A 435 30.21 -8.89 -12.50
C LYS A 435 29.13 -9.65 -11.74
N PHE A 436 27.93 -9.71 -12.31
CA PHE A 436 26.82 -10.45 -11.73
C PHE A 436 27.18 -11.93 -11.54
N VAL A 437 26.89 -12.46 -10.37
CA VAL A 437 27.09 -13.84 -9.97
C VAL A 437 25.79 -14.58 -9.81
N ALA A 438 24.91 -14.08 -8.94
CA ALA A 438 23.66 -14.72 -8.59
C ALA A 438 22.66 -13.74 -7.96
N THR A 439 21.41 -14.15 -7.90
CA THR A 439 20.37 -13.53 -7.08
C THR A 439 19.97 -14.48 -5.96
N VAL A 440 19.84 -13.96 -4.74
CA VAL A 440 19.31 -14.68 -3.59
C VAL A 440 18.06 -13.96 -3.06
N MET A 441 17.01 -14.72 -2.77
CA MET A 441 15.82 -14.24 -2.08
C MET A 441 15.66 -14.94 -0.75
N ARG A 442 15.23 -14.20 0.28
CA ARG A 442 14.89 -14.78 1.59
C ARG A 442 13.88 -15.92 1.44
N GLU A 443 14.10 -17.01 2.13
CA GLU A 443 13.16 -18.14 2.31
C GLU A 443 12.67 -18.85 1.04
N ARG A 444 12.77 -18.22 -0.14
CA ARG A 444 12.29 -18.80 -1.39
C ARG A 444 13.34 -19.67 -2.08
N ASP A 445 14.53 -19.12 -2.24
CA ASP A 445 15.63 -19.75 -2.99
C ASP A 445 16.94 -19.60 -2.23
N HIS A 446 16.88 -19.64 -0.88
CA HIS A 446 18.06 -19.49 -0.04
C HIS A 446 18.98 -20.69 -0.23
N GLN A 447 19.91 -20.56 -1.17
CA GLN A 447 20.97 -21.53 -1.42
C GLN A 447 22.31 -20.81 -1.27
N PRO A 448 23.25 -21.43 -0.54
CA PRO A 448 24.63 -20.94 -0.51
C PRO A 448 25.23 -20.86 -1.92
N ILE A 449 26.00 -19.83 -2.18
CA ILE A 449 26.57 -19.54 -3.51
C ILE A 449 28.00 -19.98 -3.59
N ALA A 450 28.34 -20.87 -4.53
CA ALA A 450 29.70 -21.27 -4.80
C ALA A 450 30.50 -20.17 -5.54
N LEU A 451 31.62 -19.75 -4.98
CA LEU A 451 32.53 -18.75 -5.53
C LEU A 451 33.87 -19.37 -5.84
N ASN A 452 34.33 -19.23 -7.08
CA ASN A 452 35.70 -19.67 -7.48
C ASN A 452 36.66 -18.49 -7.37
N LEU A 453 37.47 -18.47 -6.33
CA LEU A 453 38.43 -17.40 -6.02
C LEU A 453 39.87 -17.86 -6.23
N GLU A 454 40.57 -17.24 -7.20
CA GLU A 454 41.98 -17.58 -7.52
C GLU A 454 42.90 -17.28 -6.32
N LYS A 455 43.89 -18.14 -6.11
CA LYS A 455 44.81 -18.03 -4.97
C LYS A 455 45.58 -16.70 -4.98
N GLY A 456 45.48 -15.97 -3.87
CA GLY A 456 46.19 -14.71 -3.64
C GLY A 456 45.62 -13.50 -4.38
N LYS A 457 44.50 -13.67 -5.10
CA LYS A 457 43.80 -12.57 -5.76
C LYS A 457 42.72 -12.01 -4.82
N GLU A 458 42.66 -10.69 -4.79
CA GLU A 458 41.57 -9.96 -4.12
C GLU A 458 40.42 -9.75 -5.09
N TYR A 459 39.21 -9.85 -4.57
CA TYR A 459 37.94 -9.62 -5.26
C TYR A 459 37.08 -8.65 -4.45
N VAL A 460 36.46 -7.73 -5.11
CA VAL A 460 35.44 -6.88 -4.48
C VAL A 460 34.10 -7.63 -4.55
N LEU A 461 33.58 -8.00 -3.38
CA LEU A 461 32.22 -8.48 -3.23
C LEU A 461 31.29 -7.29 -3.11
N GLU A 462 30.28 -7.19 -4.00
CA GLU A 462 29.22 -6.21 -3.90
C GLU A 462 27.86 -6.91 -3.81
N LEU A 463 27.03 -6.50 -2.84
CA LEU A 463 25.68 -7.00 -2.62
C LEU A 463 24.71 -5.84 -2.77
N LEU A 464 23.90 -5.84 -3.83
CA LEU A 464 22.79 -4.90 -3.99
C LEU A 464 21.55 -5.49 -3.34
N VAL A 465 21.24 -5.05 -2.14
CA VAL A 465 20.13 -5.57 -1.32
C VAL A 465 18.91 -4.67 -1.44
N GLU A 466 17.77 -5.27 -1.72
CA GLU A 466 16.48 -4.61 -1.85
C GLU A 466 15.57 -4.92 -0.66
N ASN A 467 14.98 -3.87 -0.07
CA ASN A 467 13.79 -3.96 0.77
C ASN A 467 12.56 -4.03 -0.16
N MET A 468 11.92 -5.19 -0.26
CA MET A 468 10.78 -5.43 -1.16
C MET A 468 9.41 -5.04 -0.56
N GLY A 469 9.40 -4.46 0.63
CA GLY A 469 8.23 -4.07 1.42
C GLY A 469 8.26 -4.71 2.81
N ARG A 470 7.80 -3.97 3.83
CA ARG A 470 7.72 -4.50 5.19
C ARG A 470 6.42 -5.28 5.36
N ILE A 471 6.46 -6.33 6.19
CA ILE A 471 5.28 -7.14 6.49
C ILE A 471 4.22 -6.22 7.10
N ASN A 472 2.97 -6.35 6.60
CA ASN A 472 1.85 -5.49 7.00
C ASN A 472 0.91 -6.13 8.02
N PHE A 473 0.96 -7.45 8.23
CA PHE A 473 0.03 -8.16 9.11
C PHE A 473 0.69 -9.36 9.82
N GLY A 474 0.20 -9.68 11.03
CA GLY A 474 0.58 -10.86 11.81
C GLY A 474 1.80 -10.65 12.71
N GLU A 475 2.27 -11.74 13.34
CA GLU A 475 3.33 -11.72 14.35
C GLU A 475 4.69 -11.27 13.82
N LYS A 476 4.92 -11.40 12.50
CA LYS A 476 6.19 -11.02 11.84
C LYS A 476 6.23 -9.56 11.36
N ILE A 477 5.30 -8.73 11.80
CA ILE A 477 5.20 -7.34 11.38
C ILE A 477 6.49 -6.53 11.70
N VAL A 478 7.15 -6.85 12.83
CA VAL A 478 8.42 -6.22 13.21
C VAL A 478 9.57 -7.06 12.70
N GLU A 479 10.29 -6.53 11.71
CA GLU A 479 11.52 -7.14 11.21
C GLU A 479 12.48 -6.07 10.67
N LYS A 480 13.78 -6.29 10.86
CA LYS A 480 14.83 -5.45 10.28
C LYS A 480 14.97 -5.73 8.78
N LYS A 481 15.46 -4.73 8.01
CA LYS A 481 15.72 -4.83 6.56
C LYS A 481 17.21 -4.75 6.23
N GLY A 482 17.61 -5.32 5.09
CA GLY A 482 19.02 -5.39 4.68
C GLY A 482 19.71 -6.69 5.07
N LEU A 483 20.98 -6.63 5.41
CA LEU A 483 21.73 -7.75 5.98
C LEU A 483 21.59 -7.75 7.50
N VAL A 484 20.70 -8.61 8.02
CA VAL A 484 20.40 -8.66 9.47
C VAL A 484 21.44 -9.48 10.22
N THR A 485 21.86 -10.61 9.65
CA THR A 485 22.98 -11.40 10.14
C THR A 485 24.15 -11.27 9.15
N PRO A 486 25.39 -11.11 9.64
CA PRO A 486 26.53 -10.95 8.77
C PRO A 486 26.71 -12.12 7.79
N PRO A 487 27.00 -11.84 6.51
CA PRO A 487 27.37 -12.86 5.52
C PRO A 487 28.59 -13.68 5.94
N THR A 488 28.63 -14.95 5.52
CA THR A 488 29.76 -15.83 5.79
C THR A 488 30.37 -16.37 4.50
N LEU A 489 31.67 -16.66 4.54
CA LEU A 489 32.39 -17.38 3.50
C LEU A 489 32.98 -18.67 4.12
N ASP A 490 32.50 -19.84 3.68
CA ASP A 490 32.79 -21.15 4.31
C ASP A 490 32.47 -21.20 5.82
N GLY A 491 31.42 -20.45 6.24
CA GLY A 491 31.03 -20.33 7.64
C GLY A 491 31.81 -19.29 8.46
N GLU A 492 32.85 -18.69 7.91
CA GLU A 492 33.58 -17.59 8.56
C GLU A 492 32.95 -16.25 8.22
N VAL A 493 32.75 -15.41 9.24
CA VAL A 493 32.12 -14.10 9.07
C VAL A 493 32.96 -13.18 8.18
N ILE A 494 32.34 -12.59 7.17
CA ILE A 494 32.97 -11.56 6.35
C ILE A 494 32.97 -10.24 7.10
N GLU A 495 34.13 -9.64 7.27
CA GLU A 495 34.34 -8.39 7.99
C GLU A 495 34.72 -7.23 7.05
N ASN A 496 34.76 -6.00 7.58
CA ASN A 496 35.19 -4.77 6.91
C ASN A 496 34.31 -4.37 5.73
N TRP A 497 33.09 -3.95 6.04
CA TRP A 497 32.08 -3.53 5.09
C TRP A 497 32.08 -2.02 4.86
N GLU A 498 31.77 -1.64 3.63
CA GLU A 498 31.27 -0.32 3.24
C GLU A 498 29.77 -0.47 2.94
N CYS A 499 28.92 0.23 3.70
CA CYS A 499 27.47 0.17 3.60
C CYS A 499 26.96 1.49 3.01
N LEU A 500 26.38 1.47 1.82
CA LEU A 500 25.89 2.65 1.10
C LEU A 500 24.37 2.62 1.02
N SER A 501 23.73 3.62 1.63
CA SER A 501 22.27 3.82 1.56
C SER A 501 21.86 4.33 0.17
N LEU A 502 20.87 3.68 -0.45
CA LEU A 502 20.31 4.00 -1.75
C LEU A 502 18.77 4.06 -1.66
N PRO A 503 18.19 5.10 -1.04
CA PRO A 503 16.75 5.18 -0.83
C PRO A 503 15.95 5.30 -2.12
N MET A 504 16.57 5.69 -3.24
CA MET A 504 15.95 5.81 -4.58
C MET A 504 14.66 6.66 -4.56
N THR A 505 14.59 7.67 -3.71
CA THR A 505 13.43 8.57 -3.64
C THR A 505 13.43 9.57 -4.78
N GLU A 506 14.60 9.91 -5.29
CA GLU A 506 14.81 10.81 -6.41
C GLU A 506 16.03 10.33 -7.21
N ILE A 507 15.86 10.16 -8.52
CA ILE A 507 16.92 9.77 -9.45
C ILE A 507 17.11 10.79 -10.58
N SER A 508 16.32 11.85 -10.60
CA SER A 508 16.35 12.88 -11.64
C SER A 508 17.62 13.76 -11.60
N SER A 509 18.27 13.85 -10.44
CA SER A 509 19.51 14.60 -10.25
C SER A 509 20.77 13.91 -10.78
N LEU A 510 20.70 12.62 -11.16
CA LEU A 510 21.84 11.86 -11.66
C LEU A 510 22.39 12.42 -12.98
N GLU A 511 23.69 12.31 -13.18
CA GLU A 511 24.37 12.74 -14.40
C GLU A 511 24.22 11.73 -15.54
N TYR A 512 23.08 11.75 -16.21
CA TYR A 512 22.81 10.90 -17.37
C TYR A 512 23.61 11.34 -18.60
N LYS A 513 24.26 10.38 -19.27
CA LYS A 513 25.07 10.59 -20.49
C LYS A 513 24.52 9.74 -21.64
N ASP A 514 24.79 10.14 -22.88
CA ASP A 514 24.51 9.28 -24.03
C ASP A 514 25.38 8.03 -23.93
N ALA A 515 24.76 6.86 -23.82
CA ALA A 515 25.44 5.59 -23.69
C ALA A 515 24.71 4.46 -24.40
N ALA A 516 25.48 3.50 -24.91
CA ALA A 516 24.97 2.29 -25.56
C ALA A 516 24.97 1.08 -24.62
N ASP A 517 25.60 1.17 -23.45
CA ASP A 517 25.61 0.07 -22.48
C ASP A 517 24.18 -0.25 -22.03
N GLN A 518 23.87 -1.53 -22.00
CA GLN A 518 22.54 -2.05 -21.67
C GLN A 518 22.53 -2.90 -20.40
N THR A 519 23.72 -3.24 -19.89
CA THR A 519 23.87 -4.13 -18.73
C THR A 519 23.65 -3.36 -17.43
N GLY A 520 22.80 -3.89 -16.56
CA GLY A 520 22.52 -3.32 -15.24
C GLY A 520 23.51 -3.76 -14.13
N PRO A 521 23.36 -3.18 -12.93
CA PRO A 521 22.31 -2.23 -12.54
C PRO A 521 22.56 -0.84 -13.16
N ILE A 522 21.52 -0.29 -13.78
CA ILE A 522 21.65 0.89 -14.64
C ILE A 522 20.44 1.81 -14.50
N PHE A 523 20.68 3.12 -14.48
CA PHE A 523 19.64 4.14 -14.62
C PHE A 523 19.53 4.57 -16.08
N ALA A 524 18.31 4.69 -16.58
CA ALA A 524 18.05 5.14 -17.94
C ALA A 524 16.95 6.21 -17.95
N ARG A 525 17.10 7.19 -18.86
CA ARG A 525 16.17 8.31 -19.01
C ARG A 525 15.74 8.45 -20.47
N GLY A 526 14.44 8.69 -20.67
CA GLY A 526 13.84 9.03 -21.93
C GLY A 526 12.91 10.24 -21.83
N GLN A 527 12.57 10.81 -22.98
CA GLN A 527 11.56 11.86 -23.08
C GLN A 527 10.48 11.42 -24.08
N PHE A 528 9.24 11.84 -23.82
CA PHE A 528 8.12 11.53 -24.69
C PHE A 528 7.08 12.66 -24.69
N THR A 529 6.31 12.75 -25.77
CA THR A 529 5.15 13.63 -25.87
C THR A 529 3.88 12.82 -25.71
N ALA A 530 2.90 13.39 -25.05
CA ALA A 530 1.62 12.74 -24.77
C ALA A 530 0.49 13.78 -24.70
N GLU A 531 -0.77 13.33 -24.85
CA GLU A 531 -1.94 14.16 -24.58
C GLU A 531 -2.09 14.36 -23.06
N PRO A 532 -2.10 15.60 -22.55
CA PRO A 532 -2.32 15.85 -21.13
C PRO A 532 -3.69 15.34 -20.65
N ASN A 533 -3.76 14.98 -19.37
CA ASN A 533 -4.96 14.39 -18.75
C ASN A 533 -5.48 13.11 -19.40
N SER A 534 -4.60 12.34 -20.02
CA SER A 534 -4.89 11.04 -20.61
C SER A 534 -4.01 9.97 -19.96
N ASP A 535 -4.63 8.98 -19.35
CA ASP A 535 -3.92 7.89 -18.67
C ASP A 535 -3.03 7.10 -19.65
N THR A 536 -1.94 6.55 -19.16
CA THR A 536 -1.12 5.58 -19.90
C THR A 536 -0.49 4.57 -18.94
N PHE A 537 0.15 3.55 -19.48
CA PHE A 537 0.85 2.53 -18.71
C PHE A 537 2.23 2.31 -19.30
N LEU A 538 3.27 2.26 -18.46
CA LEU A 538 4.57 1.79 -18.90
C LEU A 538 4.53 0.26 -19.02
N ASP A 539 4.81 -0.26 -20.21
CA ASP A 539 4.89 -1.72 -20.47
C ASP A 539 6.28 -2.23 -20.12
N MET A 540 6.38 -2.92 -19.01
CA MET A 540 7.64 -3.40 -18.42
C MET A 540 7.97 -4.86 -18.79
N ARG A 541 7.25 -5.48 -19.74
CA ARG A 541 7.46 -6.90 -20.11
C ARG A 541 8.85 -7.20 -20.67
N ASP A 542 9.49 -6.23 -21.29
CA ASP A 542 10.83 -6.36 -21.86
C ASP A 542 11.94 -6.00 -20.82
N PHE A 543 11.59 -5.64 -19.59
CA PHE A 543 12.48 -5.28 -18.49
C PHE A 543 12.54 -6.41 -17.45
N GLY A 544 13.60 -6.41 -16.65
CA GLY A 544 13.80 -7.43 -15.62
C GLY A 544 13.15 -7.08 -14.28
N LYS A 545 13.76 -6.19 -13.53
CA LYS A 545 13.29 -5.74 -12.22
C LYS A 545 13.85 -4.36 -11.89
N GLY A 546 13.00 -3.53 -11.29
CA GLY A 546 13.42 -2.21 -10.86
C GLY A 546 12.28 -1.30 -10.42
N ILE A 547 12.48 0.00 -10.63
CA ILE A 547 11.52 1.06 -10.33
C ILE A 547 11.46 2.04 -11.49
N ALA A 548 10.31 2.71 -11.67
CA ALA A 548 10.15 3.69 -12.71
C ALA A 548 9.52 4.98 -12.20
N PHE A 549 9.89 6.09 -12.85
CA PHE A 549 9.41 7.43 -12.55
C PHE A 549 8.89 8.09 -13.82
N VAL A 550 7.87 8.92 -13.66
CA VAL A 550 7.42 9.85 -14.70
C VAL A 550 7.37 11.25 -14.09
N ASN A 551 8.01 12.21 -14.76
CA ASN A 551 8.09 13.60 -14.29
C ASN A 551 8.59 13.74 -12.83
N GLY A 552 9.50 12.85 -12.40
CA GLY A 552 10.04 12.79 -11.04
C GLY A 552 9.13 12.09 -10.02
N PHE A 553 7.94 11.66 -10.41
CA PHE A 553 7.03 10.91 -9.54
C PHE A 553 7.30 9.41 -9.63
N ASN A 554 7.56 8.75 -8.49
CA ASN A 554 7.86 7.33 -8.40
C ASN A 554 6.57 6.50 -8.56
N LEU A 555 6.45 5.80 -9.70
CA LEU A 555 5.29 4.94 -10.00
C LEU A 555 5.30 3.63 -9.21
N GLY A 556 6.46 3.19 -8.75
CA GLY A 556 6.61 1.94 -8.00
C GLY A 556 7.53 0.92 -8.67
N ARG A 557 7.51 -0.29 -8.11
CA ARG A 557 8.31 -1.44 -8.54
C ARG A 557 7.68 -2.16 -9.72
N TYR A 558 8.53 -2.67 -10.61
CA TYR A 558 8.14 -3.66 -11.62
C TYR A 558 9.01 -4.90 -11.52
N TRP A 559 8.50 -6.02 -11.99
CA TRP A 559 9.22 -7.29 -12.00
C TRP A 559 8.71 -8.21 -13.10
N SER A 560 9.62 -8.76 -13.91
CA SER A 560 9.30 -9.70 -15.02
C SER A 560 8.62 -11.00 -14.58
N LEU A 561 8.72 -11.36 -13.29
CA LEU A 561 8.04 -12.54 -12.76
C LEU A 561 6.52 -12.36 -12.63
N GLY A 562 6.01 -11.12 -12.81
CA GLY A 562 4.59 -10.84 -12.78
C GLY A 562 3.90 -11.14 -11.44
N PRO A 563 2.57 -11.14 -11.42
CA PRO A 563 1.64 -11.11 -12.55
C PRO A 563 1.37 -9.71 -13.16
N GLN A 564 1.83 -8.63 -12.54
CA GLN A 564 1.69 -7.27 -13.04
C GLN A 564 2.84 -6.95 -14.00
N TYR A 565 2.51 -6.55 -15.23
CA TYR A 565 3.49 -6.24 -16.27
C TYR A 565 3.50 -4.77 -16.71
N THR A 566 2.55 -3.97 -16.22
CA THR A 566 2.48 -2.54 -16.53
C THR A 566 2.46 -1.71 -15.27
N LEU A 567 3.01 -0.48 -15.35
CA LEU A 567 2.90 0.52 -14.28
C LEU A 567 1.95 1.63 -14.74
N TYR A 568 0.96 1.91 -13.91
CA TYR A 568 -0.04 2.95 -14.17
C TYR A 568 0.58 4.35 -14.07
N VAL A 569 0.31 5.16 -15.09
CA VAL A 569 0.69 6.58 -15.14
C VAL A 569 -0.59 7.40 -15.18
N PRO A 570 -0.98 8.03 -14.07
CA PRO A 570 -2.17 8.87 -14.02
C PRO A 570 -2.14 10.01 -15.04
N GLY A 571 -3.24 10.23 -15.74
CA GLY A 571 -3.34 11.29 -16.75
C GLY A 571 -3.06 12.68 -16.21
N GLU A 572 -3.41 12.91 -14.94
CA GLU A 572 -3.16 14.18 -14.25
C GLU A 572 -1.66 14.46 -14.02
N LEU A 573 -0.81 13.42 -14.06
CA LEU A 573 0.66 13.55 -14.03
C LEU A 573 1.22 13.89 -15.41
N ILE A 574 0.50 13.55 -16.48
CA ILE A 574 0.94 13.70 -17.87
C ILE A 574 0.84 15.15 -18.35
N LYS A 575 1.91 15.62 -18.97
CA LYS A 575 2.06 16.91 -19.64
C LYS A 575 2.25 16.70 -21.14
N GLU A 576 2.29 17.77 -21.92
CA GLU A 576 2.63 17.69 -23.36
C GLU A 576 4.05 17.11 -23.58
N SER A 577 5.01 17.47 -22.74
CA SER A 577 6.37 16.92 -22.72
C SER A 577 6.67 16.29 -21.37
N ASN A 578 7.12 15.05 -21.38
CA ASN A 578 7.33 14.23 -20.19
C ASN A 578 8.71 13.61 -20.19
N THR A 579 9.21 13.33 -18.97
CA THR A 579 10.43 12.56 -18.74
C THR A 579 10.05 11.26 -18.06
N VAL A 580 10.59 10.14 -18.55
CA VAL A 580 10.56 8.85 -17.86
C VAL A 580 11.98 8.48 -17.44
N GLU A 581 12.09 7.93 -16.24
CA GLU A 581 13.35 7.43 -15.66
C GLU A 581 13.12 6.04 -15.10
N VAL A 582 14.08 5.15 -15.34
CA VAL A 582 14.01 3.75 -14.93
C VAL A 582 15.31 3.39 -14.24
N PHE A 583 15.23 2.75 -13.09
CA PHE A 583 16.33 1.94 -12.54
C PHE A 583 16.07 0.49 -12.89
N GLU A 584 16.96 -0.11 -13.68
CA GLU A 584 16.89 -1.51 -14.13
C GLU A 584 18.05 -2.30 -13.53
N GLN A 585 17.73 -3.39 -12.83
CA GLN A 585 18.74 -4.21 -12.14
C GLN A 585 19.53 -5.13 -13.10
N TYR A 586 18.94 -5.50 -14.25
CA TYR A 586 19.55 -6.48 -15.17
C TYR A 586 20.01 -5.85 -16.49
N ALA A 587 19.08 -5.50 -17.37
CA ALA A 587 19.43 -4.94 -18.66
C ALA A 587 18.29 -4.10 -19.28
N ILE A 588 18.64 -2.99 -19.87
CA ILE A 588 17.75 -2.25 -20.76
C ILE A 588 17.46 -3.08 -22.00
N PRO A 589 16.23 -3.11 -22.55
CA PRO A 589 15.89 -3.83 -23.77
C PRO A 589 16.87 -3.57 -24.92
N ALA A 590 17.13 -4.58 -25.76
CA ALA A 590 18.14 -4.53 -26.82
C ALA A 590 17.95 -3.38 -27.82
N ASP A 591 16.70 -2.95 -28.08
CA ASP A 591 16.38 -1.81 -28.92
C ASP A 591 16.47 -0.46 -28.19
N GLY A 592 16.75 -0.48 -26.89
CA GLY A 592 16.84 0.71 -26.03
C GLY A 592 15.53 1.47 -25.85
N LYS A 593 14.40 0.80 -25.97
CA LYS A 593 13.08 1.44 -25.95
C LYS A 593 12.19 0.92 -24.83
N LEU A 594 11.38 1.82 -24.28
CA LEU A 594 10.29 1.54 -23.38
C LEU A 594 8.96 1.73 -24.14
N LYS A 595 8.11 0.70 -24.13
CA LYS A 595 6.77 0.73 -24.72
C LYS A 595 5.76 1.23 -23.71
N THR A 596 4.58 1.64 -24.19
CA THR A 596 3.42 1.97 -23.35
C THR A 596 2.21 1.16 -23.79
N SER A 597 1.19 1.13 -22.94
CA SER A 597 -0.11 0.53 -23.19
C SER A 597 -1.21 1.50 -22.77
N ASN A 598 -2.39 1.38 -23.35
CA ASN A 598 -3.59 2.13 -22.96
C ASN A 598 -4.42 1.41 -21.90
N CYS A 599 -3.97 0.28 -21.40
CA CYS A 599 -4.61 -0.50 -20.33
C CYS A 599 -3.58 -1.28 -19.52
N SER A 600 -3.98 -1.71 -18.33
CA SER A 600 -3.19 -2.61 -17.48
C SER A 600 -3.03 -4.01 -18.13
N ILE A 601 -1.87 -4.63 -17.96
CA ILE A 601 -1.55 -5.98 -18.45
C ILE A 601 -1.12 -6.85 -17.28
N TYR A 602 -1.86 -7.95 -17.09
CA TYR A 602 -1.60 -8.95 -16.06
C TYR A 602 -1.46 -10.34 -16.68
N ASN A 603 -0.73 -11.24 -15.99
CA ASN A 603 -0.79 -12.67 -16.26
C ASN A 603 -2.03 -13.24 -15.55
N GLU A 604 -3.14 -13.33 -16.28
CA GLU A 604 -4.40 -13.89 -15.79
C GLU A 604 -4.52 -15.37 -16.23
N GLU A 605 -4.96 -16.26 -15.31
CA GLU A 605 -5.36 -17.65 -15.63
C GLU A 605 -6.85 -17.72 -16.01
#